data_59a7b656aa78f9122ff1fa235be613f7
#
_entry.id   59a7b656aa78f9122ff1fa235be613f7
#
_cell.length_a   1.000
_cell.length_b   1.000
_cell.length_c   1.000
_cell.angle_alpha   90.00
_cell.angle_beta   90.00
_cell.angle_gamma   90.00
#
_symmetry.space_group_name_H-M   'P 1'
#
loop_
_entity.id
_entity.type
_entity.pdbx_description
1 polymer ?
#
loop_
_entity_poly.entity_id
_entity_poly.type
_entity_poly.pdbx_seq_one_letter_code
_entity_poly.pdbx_strand_id
1 'polypeptide(L)'
;MHILPGHKISLQKHYQRSEHWVVINGTAFITKGKKQFKLNANQSTFIKKGEVHRIENKSKKDLIMIEVQTGEYLEEDDIKRFKDIYKR
;
A
#
# COMPACT_ATOMS: atom_id res chain seq x y z
N MET A 1 -9.93 2.36 0.84
CA MET A 1 -8.78 3.14 1.33
C MET A 1 -8.74 4.48 0.62
N HIS A 2 -8.60 5.54 1.37
CA HIS A 2 -8.61 6.90 0.83
C HIS A 2 -7.36 7.62 1.36
N ILE A 3 -6.51 8.08 0.46
CA ILE A 3 -5.26 8.76 0.84
C ILE A 3 -5.25 10.15 0.22
N LEU A 4 -5.21 11.16 1.08
CA LEU A 4 -5.22 12.55 0.64
C LEU A 4 -3.91 12.92 -0.05
N PRO A 5 -3.91 13.95 -0.89
CA PRO A 5 -2.69 14.42 -1.55
C PRO A 5 -1.57 14.68 -0.53
N GLY A 6 -0.38 14.21 -0.86
CA GLY A 6 0.80 14.37 -0.01
C GLY A 6 0.89 13.43 1.18
N HIS A 7 -0.09 12.55 1.37
CA HIS A 7 -0.10 11.61 2.48
C HIS A 7 0.38 10.23 2.04
N LYS A 8 0.78 9.43 3.02
CA LYS A 8 1.27 8.07 2.78
C LYS A 8 0.99 7.20 4.01
N ILE A 9 0.93 5.89 3.79
CA ILE A 9 0.91 4.93 4.91
C ILE A 9 2.35 4.62 5.32
N SER A 10 2.52 4.06 6.51
CA SER A 10 3.85 3.65 6.97
C SER A 10 4.40 2.53 6.10
N LEU A 11 5.72 2.41 6.08
CA LEU A 11 6.36 1.24 5.47
C LEU A 11 6.12 0.07 6.41
N GLN A 12 5.50 -1.00 5.91
CA GLN A 12 4.99 -2.05 6.77
C GLN A 12 4.94 -3.40 6.08
N LYS A 13 4.75 -4.47 6.86
CA LYS A 13 4.44 -5.79 6.32
C LYS A 13 3.47 -6.52 7.24
N HIS A 14 2.80 -7.52 6.68
CA HIS A 14 1.89 -8.40 7.42
C HIS A 14 2.38 -9.83 7.27
N TYR A 15 2.27 -10.61 8.34
CA TYR A 15 2.82 -11.97 8.37
C TYR A 15 1.82 -13.03 7.95
N GLN A 16 0.53 -12.74 8.12
CA GLN A 16 -0.51 -13.78 7.99
C GLN A 16 -1.53 -13.48 6.90
N ARG A 17 -1.33 -12.41 6.14
CA ARG A 17 -2.26 -12.07 5.06
C ARG A 17 -1.53 -11.54 3.85
N SER A 18 -2.15 -11.71 2.70
CA SER A 18 -1.77 -11.05 1.46
C SER A 18 -2.84 -10.01 1.13
N GLU A 19 -2.54 -9.10 0.23
CA GLU A 19 -3.46 -8.05 -0.15
C GLU A 19 -3.43 -7.85 -1.65
N HIS A 20 -4.59 -7.54 -2.22
CA HIS A 20 -4.69 -7.17 -3.62
C HIS A 20 -5.24 -5.75 -3.67
N TRP A 21 -4.48 -4.85 -4.28
CA TRP A 21 -4.81 -3.43 -4.32
C TRP A 21 -5.23 -3.02 -5.72
N VAL A 22 -6.37 -2.33 -5.83
CA VAL A 22 -6.88 -1.82 -7.10
C VAL A 22 -7.11 -0.33 -6.95
N VAL A 23 -6.51 0.46 -7.84
CA VAL A 23 -6.72 1.91 -7.83
C VAL A 23 -8.05 2.22 -8.52
N ILE A 24 -8.90 2.97 -7.83
CA ILE A 24 -10.20 3.37 -8.35
C ILE A 24 -10.13 4.79 -8.90
N ASN A 25 -9.44 5.69 -8.19
CA ASN A 25 -9.32 7.09 -8.59
C ASN A 25 -7.97 7.62 -8.16
N GLY A 26 -7.34 8.40 -9.02
CA GLY A 26 -6.05 9.01 -8.72
C GLY A 26 -4.87 8.13 -9.13
N THR A 27 -3.71 8.44 -8.57
CA THR A 27 -2.48 7.74 -8.87
C THR A 27 -1.79 7.36 -7.55
N ALA A 28 -1.46 6.08 -7.42
CA ALA A 28 -0.76 5.57 -6.26
C ALA A 28 0.72 5.38 -6.59
N PHE A 29 1.60 5.81 -5.69
CA PHE A 29 3.01 5.51 -5.78
C PHE A 29 3.28 4.38 -4.80
N ILE A 30 3.68 3.22 -5.34
CA ILE A 30 3.76 1.97 -4.58
C ILE A 30 5.22 1.62 -4.32
N THR A 31 5.49 1.24 -3.07
CA THR A 31 6.72 0.55 -2.71
C THR A 31 6.34 -0.89 -2.41
N LYS A 32 6.97 -1.83 -3.08
CA LYS A 32 6.70 -3.25 -2.94
C LYS A 32 8.02 -3.99 -2.94
N GLY A 33 8.45 -4.44 -1.75
CA GLY A 33 9.79 -4.97 -1.60
C GLY A 33 10.81 -3.92 -1.97
N LYS A 34 11.64 -4.20 -2.95
CA LYS A 34 12.64 -3.27 -3.45
C LYS A 34 12.18 -2.48 -4.67
N LYS A 35 10.97 -2.71 -5.14
CA LYS A 35 10.45 -2.05 -6.33
C LYS A 35 9.62 -0.84 -5.97
N GLN A 36 9.64 0.15 -6.82
CA GLN A 36 8.79 1.32 -6.72
C GLN A 36 8.17 1.58 -8.08
N PHE A 37 6.87 1.85 -8.09
CA PHE A 37 6.15 2.07 -9.36
C PHE A 37 4.84 2.79 -9.10
N LYS A 38 4.24 3.31 -10.17
CA LYS A 38 2.95 3.99 -10.11
C LYS A 38 1.85 3.04 -10.55
N LEU A 39 0.68 3.19 -9.92
CA LEU A 39 -0.56 2.57 -10.38
C LEU A 39 -1.55 3.69 -10.65
N ASN A 40 -2.14 3.67 -11.84
CA ASN A 40 -3.21 4.58 -12.22
C ASN A 40 -4.56 3.88 -12.06
N ALA A 41 -5.64 4.62 -12.28
CA ALA A 41 -6.99 4.07 -12.15
C ALA A 41 -7.13 2.78 -12.94
N ASN A 42 -7.79 1.78 -12.37
CA ASN A 42 -8.03 0.44 -12.91
C ASN A 42 -6.80 -0.46 -12.94
N GLN A 43 -5.66 0.00 -12.46
CA GLN A 43 -4.47 -0.85 -12.33
C GLN A 43 -4.40 -1.44 -10.93
N SER A 44 -3.70 -2.56 -10.79
CA SER A 44 -3.66 -3.28 -9.52
C SER A 44 -2.31 -3.92 -9.29
N THR A 45 -2.07 -4.31 -8.03
CA THR A 45 -0.88 -5.07 -7.66
C THR A 45 -1.24 -6.02 -6.51
N PHE A 46 -0.45 -7.07 -6.36
CA PHE A 46 -0.62 -8.06 -5.31
C PHE A 46 0.54 -7.96 -4.32
N ILE A 47 0.23 -7.91 -3.03
CA ILE A 47 1.20 -7.86 -1.95
C ILE A 47 1.19 -9.20 -1.23
N LYS A 48 2.31 -9.92 -1.26
CA LYS A 48 2.42 -11.23 -0.64
C LYS A 48 2.59 -11.11 0.87
N LYS A 49 2.27 -12.18 1.58
CA LYS A 49 2.60 -12.29 3.01
C LYS A 49 4.08 -11.99 3.20
N GLY A 50 4.39 -11.19 4.22
CA GLY A 50 5.77 -10.86 4.56
C GLY A 50 6.44 -9.84 3.65
N GLU A 51 5.76 -9.36 2.62
CA GLU A 51 6.35 -8.40 1.70
C GLU A 51 6.20 -6.97 2.24
N VAL A 52 7.32 -6.25 2.32
CA VAL A 52 7.32 -4.86 2.77
C VAL A 52 6.64 -4.00 1.72
N HIS A 53 5.76 -3.12 2.16
CA HIS A 53 4.98 -2.31 1.22
C HIS A 53 4.60 -0.95 1.80
N ARG A 54 4.29 -0.05 0.89
CA ARG A 54 3.81 1.30 1.21
C ARG A 54 3.01 1.84 0.02
N ILE A 55 2.02 2.66 0.33
CA ILE A 55 1.29 3.45 -0.65
C ILE A 55 1.50 4.92 -0.32
N GLU A 56 1.80 5.70 -1.34
CA GLU A 56 1.98 7.14 -1.18
C GLU A 56 1.20 7.86 -2.26
N ASN A 57 0.49 8.93 -1.88
CA ASN A 57 -0.18 9.79 -2.84
C ASN A 57 0.68 11.04 -3.04
N LYS A 58 1.47 11.05 -4.11
CA LYS A 58 2.33 12.18 -4.46
C LYS A 58 1.64 13.16 -5.40
N SER A 59 0.39 12.91 -5.75
CA SER A 59 -0.35 13.74 -6.69
C SER A 59 -1.12 14.83 -5.96
N LYS A 60 -1.85 15.64 -6.72
CA LYS A 60 -2.71 16.69 -6.17
C LYS A 60 -4.18 16.27 -6.08
N LYS A 61 -4.49 15.03 -6.45
CA LYS A 61 -5.84 14.48 -6.40
C LYS A 61 -5.94 13.43 -5.29
N ASP A 62 -7.14 13.23 -4.80
CA ASP A 62 -7.40 12.17 -3.83
C ASP A 62 -7.13 10.82 -4.47
N LEU A 63 -6.55 9.91 -3.70
CA LEU A 63 -6.30 8.54 -4.12
C LEU A 63 -7.32 7.64 -3.43
N ILE A 64 -8.08 6.90 -4.22
CA ILE A 64 -9.07 5.96 -3.72
C ILE A 64 -8.71 4.58 -4.23
N MET A 65 -8.59 3.62 -3.32
CA MET A 65 -8.20 2.26 -3.64
C MET A 65 -9.10 1.26 -2.96
N ILE A 66 -9.28 0.11 -3.61
CA ILE A 66 -9.90 -1.06 -2.99
C ILE A 66 -8.79 -2.00 -2.58
N GLU A 67 -8.91 -2.54 -1.38
CA GLU A 67 -7.96 -3.48 -0.83
C GLU A 67 -8.72 -4.76 -0.49
N VAL A 68 -8.29 -5.89 -1.06
CA VAL A 68 -8.84 -7.20 -0.72
C VAL A 68 -7.79 -7.94 0.09
N GLN A 69 -8.12 -8.28 1.32
CA GLN A 69 -7.23 -8.99 2.23
C GLN A 69 -7.58 -10.48 2.21
N THR A 70 -6.58 -11.33 2.10
CA THR A 70 -6.75 -12.78 2.06
C THR A 70 -5.78 -13.44 3.03
N GLY A 71 -6.30 -14.29 3.90
CA GLY A 71 -5.48 -14.99 4.88
C GLY A 71 -6.34 -15.51 6.00
N GLU A 72 -5.71 -16.26 6.91
CA GLU A 72 -6.43 -16.86 8.03
C GLU A 72 -6.58 -15.91 9.21
N TYR A 73 -5.81 -14.85 9.23
CA TYR A 73 -5.86 -13.87 10.31
C TYR A 73 -5.81 -12.47 9.70
N LEU A 74 -6.89 -11.71 9.84
CA LEU A 74 -7.03 -10.41 9.18
C LEU A 74 -7.10 -9.24 10.15
N GLU A 75 -6.69 -9.44 11.40
CA GLU A 75 -6.73 -8.39 12.41
C GLU A 75 -5.60 -7.39 12.22
N GLU A 76 -5.79 -6.17 12.73
CA GLU A 76 -4.85 -5.08 12.54
C GLU A 76 -3.56 -5.23 13.32
N ASP A 77 -3.49 -6.14 14.30
CA ASP A 77 -2.26 -6.37 15.04
C ASP A 77 -1.26 -7.27 14.29
N ASP A 78 -1.63 -7.80 13.13
CA ASP A 78 -0.71 -8.52 12.24
C ASP A 78 0.01 -7.50 11.37
N ILE A 79 0.91 -6.73 11.99
CA ILE A 79 1.63 -5.68 11.29
C ILE A 79 2.98 -5.43 11.93
N LYS A 80 3.99 -5.24 11.10
CA LYS A 80 5.27 -4.68 11.51
C LYS A 80 5.50 -3.42 10.72
N ARG A 81 5.68 -2.31 11.42
CA ARG A 81 6.01 -1.03 10.81
C ARG A 81 7.51 -0.82 10.86
N PHE A 82 8.04 -0.23 9.81
CA PHE A 82 9.47 0.03 9.70
C PHE A 82 9.71 1.53 9.78
N LYS A 83 10.83 1.89 10.40
CA LYS A 83 11.27 3.27 10.38
C LYS A 83 11.56 3.64 8.93
N ASP A 84 11.05 4.80 8.52
CA ASP A 84 11.22 5.24 7.14
C ASP A 84 12.60 5.82 6.94
N ILE A 85 13.53 4.98 6.49
CA ILE A 85 14.91 5.41 6.26
C ILE A 85 15.06 6.27 5.00
N TYR A 86 14.01 6.34 4.19
CA TYR A 86 14.02 7.16 2.97
C TYR A 86 13.46 8.55 3.23
N LYS A 87 12.95 8.79 4.39
CA LYS A 87 12.43 10.09 4.77
C LYS A 87 13.59 11.05 4.94
N ARG A 88 13.48 12.23 4.34
CA ARG A 88 14.53 13.24 4.42
C ARG A 88 13.94 14.60 4.70
#